data_2dfd1fce2938f4226a61b47fa397a579
#
_entry.id   2dfd1fce2938f4226a61b47fa397a579
#
_cell.length_a   1.000
_cell.length_b   1.000
_cell.length_c   1.000
_cell.angle_alpha   90.00
_cell.angle_beta   90.00
_cell.angle_gamma   90.00
#
_symmetry.space_group_name_H-M   'P 1'
#
loop_
_entity.id
_entity.type
_entity.pdbx_description
1 polymer ?
#
loop_
_entity_poly.entity_id
_entity_poly.type
_entity_poly.pdbx_seq_one_letter_code
_entity_poly.pdbx_strand_id
1 'polypeptide(L)'
;AALLLLALGLLMVASASMPIAARQTGQPFYFLIRQGAFALIGLLAAGFIFQIPLTRWQRGGPVLLLAAIGLLVIVLAPGVGKEVNGSMRWIGVGPINIQVSELAKLFTLIYIASYLQRHGEELRVANFRTSALALLRPMVVLAVLAVLLLLEPDFGSVVVLMATALGMVFLAGVNLWQFSALLTGTTATMAVLILSSPYRRERLFSFLDPWKDAFGSGFQLVQSLIA
;
A
#
# COMPACT_ATOMS: atom_id res chain seq x y z
N ALA A 1 4.99 16.92 14.30
CA ALA A 1 4.00 15.83 14.39
C ALA A 1 4.64 14.47 14.12
N ALA A 2 5.28 14.23 12.94
CA ALA A 2 5.81 12.90 12.55
C ALA A 2 6.84 12.33 13.55
N LEU A 3 7.82 13.12 13.98
CA LEU A 3 8.83 12.68 14.96
C LEU A 3 8.22 12.36 16.34
N LEU A 4 7.21 13.08 16.76
CA LEU A 4 6.48 12.78 18.00
C LEU A 4 5.73 11.45 17.90
N LEU A 5 5.05 11.20 16.78
CA LEU A 5 4.37 9.92 16.53
C LEU A 5 5.38 8.77 16.46
N LEU A 6 6.54 8.98 15.85
CA LEU A 6 7.62 7.99 15.82
C LEU A 6 8.13 7.67 17.22
N ALA A 7 8.38 8.69 18.05
CA ALA A 7 8.83 8.52 19.43
C ALA A 7 7.78 7.78 20.28
N LEU A 8 6.50 8.16 20.17
CA LEU A 8 5.42 7.43 20.83
C LEU A 8 5.32 5.99 20.36
N GLY A 9 5.44 5.75 19.05
CA GLY A 9 5.46 4.40 18.49
C GLY A 9 6.59 3.53 19.04
N LEU A 10 7.80 4.08 19.16
CA LEU A 10 8.95 3.38 19.77
C LEU A 10 8.72 3.06 21.26
N LEU A 11 8.14 4.01 22.01
CA LEU A 11 7.76 3.77 23.41
C LEU A 11 6.72 2.66 23.55
N MET A 12 5.69 2.66 22.70
CA MET A 12 4.66 1.62 22.70
C MET A 12 5.25 0.24 22.33
N VAL A 13 6.12 0.18 21.33
CA VAL A 13 6.84 -1.05 20.96
C VAL A 13 7.70 -1.53 22.13
N ALA A 14 8.42 -0.64 22.80
CA ALA A 14 9.21 -1.01 23.98
C ALA A 14 8.30 -1.63 25.07
N SER A 15 7.25 -0.93 25.46
CA SER A 15 6.34 -1.37 26.52
C SER A 15 5.68 -2.71 26.21
N ALA A 16 5.11 -2.85 25.01
CA ALA A 16 4.34 -4.04 24.62
C ALA A 16 5.23 -5.27 24.33
N SER A 17 6.46 -5.08 23.83
CA SER A 17 7.29 -6.18 23.36
C SER A 17 8.29 -6.73 24.40
N MET A 18 8.56 -6.01 25.48
CA MET A 18 9.55 -6.44 26.48
C MET A 18 9.32 -7.87 27.04
N PRO A 19 8.10 -8.25 27.48
CA PRO A 19 7.88 -9.59 28.01
C PRO A 19 8.06 -10.69 26.96
N ILE A 20 7.67 -10.41 25.73
CA ILE A 20 7.77 -11.35 24.60
C ILE A 20 9.24 -11.48 24.17
N ALA A 21 9.95 -10.36 24.04
CA ALA A 21 11.36 -10.32 23.69
C ALA A 21 12.22 -11.09 24.71
N ALA A 22 12.00 -10.88 26.00
CA ALA A 22 12.71 -11.57 27.06
C ALA A 22 12.52 -13.09 26.99
N ARG A 23 11.29 -13.55 26.68
CA ARG A 23 11.00 -15.00 26.54
C ARG A 23 11.58 -15.61 25.27
N GLN A 24 11.57 -14.89 24.14
CA GLN A 24 11.99 -15.44 22.84
C GLN A 24 13.48 -15.32 22.58
N THR A 25 14.12 -14.25 23.03
CA THR A 25 15.51 -13.92 22.67
C THR A 25 16.44 -13.78 23.88
N GLY A 26 15.90 -13.82 25.10
CA GLY A 26 16.65 -13.52 26.31
C GLY A 26 17.00 -12.03 26.50
N GLN A 27 16.66 -11.16 25.54
CA GLN A 27 16.96 -9.73 25.58
C GLN A 27 15.67 -8.90 25.56
N PRO A 28 15.30 -8.22 26.66
CA PRO A 28 14.04 -7.46 26.75
C PRO A 28 13.90 -6.36 25.67
N PHE A 29 15.00 -5.75 25.26
CA PHE A 29 15.00 -4.62 24.31
C PHE A 29 15.27 -5.02 22.85
N TYR A 30 15.30 -6.32 22.52
CA TYR A 30 15.60 -6.78 21.16
C TYR A 30 14.73 -6.13 20.08
N PHE A 31 13.42 -6.11 20.26
CA PHE A 31 12.50 -5.52 19.28
C PHE A 31 12.60 -4.00 19.23
N LEU A 32 12.83 -3.33 20.35
CA LEU A 32 13.05 -1.88 20.41
C LEU A 32 14.31 -1.46 19.63
N ILE A 33 15.43 -2.16 19.86
CA ILE A 33 16.71 -1.86 19.17
C ILE A 33 16.54 -2.06 17.67
N ARG A 34 15.89 -3.15 17.25
CA ARG A 34 15.63 -3.44 15.86
C ARG A 34 14.72 -2.39 15.22
N GLN A 35 13.64 -2.01 15.88
CA GLN A 35 12.71 -0.97 15.41
C GLN A 35 13.40 0.41 15.36
N GLY A 36 14.20 0.75 16.35
CA GLY A 36 14.98 1.98 16.38
C GLY A 36 15.99 2.07 15.23
N ALA A 37 16.67 0.96 14.93
CA ALA A 37 17.60 0.90 13.79
C ALA A 37 16.86 1.12 12.46
N PHE A 38 15.70 0.48 12.24
CA PHE A 38 14.90 0.72 11.04
C PHE A 38 14.32 2.14 10.98
N ALA A 39 13.91 2.71 12.11
CA ALA A 39 13.47 4.09 12.19
C ALA A 39 14.58 5.08 11.81
N LEU A 40 15.82 4.84 12.29
CA LEU A 40 16.98 5.64 11.92
C LEU A 40 17.28 5.54 10.41
N ILE A 41 17.31 4.34 9.85
CA ILE A 41 17.47 4.12 8.41
C ILE A 41 16.39 4.86 7.62
N GLY A 42 15.13 4.77 8.07
CA GLY A 42 14.00 5.47 7.45
C GLY A 42 14.15 7.00 7.49
N LEU A 43 14.61 7.56 8.60
CA LEU A 43 14.87 8.99 8.74
C LEU A 43 16.02 9.46 7.83
N LEU A 44 17.10 8.68 7.75
CA LEU A 44 18.23 8.98 6.84
C LEU A 44 17.78 8.91 5.37
N ALA A 45 17.00 7.90 5.01
CA ALA A 45 16.42 7.77 3.67
C ALA A 45 15.50 8.95 3.34
N ALA A 46 14.64 9.35 4.28
CA ALA A 46 13.77 10.51 4.12
C ALA A 46 14.60 11.80 3.90
N GLY A 47 15.63 12.02 4.71
CA GLY A 47 16.55 13.16 4.54
C GLY A 47 17.23 13.19 3.19
N PHE A 48 17.63 12.03 2.65
CA PHE A 48 18.17 11.90 1.29
C PHE A 48 17.12 12.20 0.23
N ILE A 49 15.91 11.65 0.36
CA ILE A 49 14.80 11.85 -0.58
C ILE A 49 14.40 13.33 -0.66
N PHE A 50 14.41 14.05 0.46
CA PHE A 50 14.10 15.49 0.50
C PHE A 50 15.07 16.36 -0.33
N GLN A 51 16.30 15.89 -0.58
CA GLN A 51 17.26 16.60 -1.41
C GLN A 51 17.02 16.44 -2.91
N ILE A 52 16.17 15.48 -3.31
CA ILE A 52 15.87 15.20 -4.71
C ILE A 52 14.76 16.14 -5.18
N PRO A 53 15.02 17.03 -6.19
CA PRO A 53 14.01 17.93 -6.68
C PRO A 53 12.82 17.18 -7.31
N LEU A 54 11.62 17.71 -7.10
CA LEU A 54 10.36 17.10 -7.55
C LEU A 54 10.36 16.81 -9.06
N THR A 55 11.02 17.65 -9.85
CA THR A 55 11.16 17.47 -11.30
C THR A 55 11.84 16.17 -11.71
N ARG A 56 12.78 15.66 -10.88
CA ARG A 56 13.41 14.36 -11.14
C ARG A 56 12.42 13.21 -10.92
N TRP A 57 11.62 13.27 -9.87
CA TRP A 57 10.55 12.32 -9.61
C TRP A 57 9.52 12.29 -10.74
N GLN A 58 9.12 13.46 -11.23
CA GLN A 58 8.19 13.58 -12.34
C GLN A 58 8.72 13.00 -13.65
N ARG A 59 10.01 13.22 -13.96
CA ARG A 59 10.66 12.63 -15.13
C ARG A 59 10.88 11.13 -14.99
N GLY A 60 11.18 10.67 -13.80
CA GLY A 60 11.42 9.28 -13.45
C GLY A 60 10.16 8.42 -13.36
N GLY A 61 8.96 9.03 -13.34
CA GLY A 61 7.68 8.32 -13.15
C GLY A 61 7.49 7.06 -14.01
N PRO A 62 7.71 7.10 -15.34
CA PRO A 62 7.59 5.92 -16.19
C PRO A 62 8.59 4.81 -15.85
N VAL A 63 9.83 5.16 -15.50
CA VAL A 63 10.86 4.19 -15.09
C VAL A 63 10.48 3.55 -13.76
N LEU A 64 9.98 4.33 -12.81
CA LEU A 64 9.49 3.83 -11.52
C LEU A 64 8.29 2.89 -11.71
N LEU A 65 7.37 3.20 -12.63
CA LEU A 65 6.28 2.30 -12.97
C LEU A 65 6.77 0.96 -13.52
N LEU A 66 7.73 0.97 -14.45
CA LEU A 66 8.32 -0.25 -14.98
C LEU A 66 9.04 -1.04 -13.87
N ALA A 67 9.73 -0.35 -12.96
CA ALA A 67 10.33 -0.98 -11.79
C ALA A 67 9.26 -1.60 -10.87
N ALA A 68 8.12 -0.93 -10.64
CA ALA A 68 7.01 -1.48 -9.86
C ALA A 68 6.47 -2.77 -10.46
N ILE A 69 6.17 -2.75 -11.76
CA ILE A 69 5.67 -3.94 -12.49
C ILE A 69 6.72 -5.05 -12.45
N GLY A 70 7.99 -4.73 -12.73
CA GLY A 70 9.08 -5.70 -12.73
C GLY A 70 9.26 -6.38 -11.36
N LEU A 71 9.22 -5.60 -10.27
CA LEU A 71 9.31 -6.13 -8.91
C LEU A 71 8.14 -7.06 -8.56
N LEU A 72 6.90 -6.69 -8.91
CA LEU A 72 5.72 -7.53 -8.69
C LEU A 72 5.79 -8.82 -9.50
N VAL A 73 6.26 -8.77 -10.75
CA VAL A 73 6.45 -9.97 -11.58
C VAL A 73 7.56 -10.87 -11.01
N ILE A 74 8.67 -10.27 -10.56
CA ILE A 74 9.80 -11.01 -9.99
C ILE A 74 9.41 -11.72 -8.70
N VAL A 75 8.63 -11.09 -7.82
CA VAL A 75 8.23 -11.73 -6.56
C VAL A 75 7.27 -12.90 -6.78
N LEU A 76 6.51 -12.90 -7.89
CA LEU A 76 5.65 -14.01 -8.29
C LEU A 76 6.44 -15.19 -8.89
N ALA A 77 7.70 -14.98 -9.26
CA ALA A 77 8.53 -16.05 -9.83
C ALA A 77 8.84 -17.11 -8.76
N PRO A 78 8.75 -18.42 -9.10
CA PRO A 78 9.05 -19.50 -8.17
C PRO A 78 10.48 -19.39 -7.61
N GLY A 79 10.61 -19.49 -6.28
CA GLY A 79 11.90 -19.47 -5.59
C GLY A 79 12.46 -18.08 -5.26
N VAL A 80 11.83 -16.97 -5.69
CA VAL A 80 12.26 -15.60 -5.37
C VAL A 80 11.46 -15.01 -4.21
N GLY A 81 10.14 -15.14 -4.28
CA GLY A 81 9.24 -14.66 -3.23
C GLY A 81 9.35 -15.50 -1.96
N LYS A 82 9.48 -14.85 -0.81
CA LYS A 82 9.39 -15.48 0.50
C LYS A 82 7.94 -15.53 0.93
N GLU A 83 7.44 -16.71 1.21
CA GLU A 83 6.10 -16.90 1.73
C GLU A 83 6.04 -16.51 3.21
N VAL A 84 5.13 -15.59 3.53
CA VAL A 84 4.83 -15.19 4.90
C VAL A 84 3.31 -15.15 5.06
N ASN A 85 2.78 -15.95 5.99
CA ASN A 85 1.34 -16.06 6.25
C ASN A 85 0.52 -16.44 5.00
N GLY A 86 1.00 -17.38 4.19
CA GLY A 86 0.30 -17.86 2.99
C GLY A 86 0.36 -16.93 1.79
N SER A 87 1.29 -15.98 1.76
CA SER A 87 1.39 -14.98 0.70
C SER A 87 2.84 -14.72 0.31
N MET A 88 3.17 -14.83 -0.98
CA MET A 88 4.50 -14.55 -1.54
C MET A 88 4.63 -13.07 -1.91
N ARG A 89 4.87 -12.20 -0.92
CA ARG A 89 4.94 -10.73 -1.07
C ARG A 89 6.28 -10.13 -0.67
N TRP A 90 7.18 -10.96 -0.13
CA TRP A 90 8.40 -10.48 0.49
C TRP A 90 9.62 -10.94 -0.29
N ILE A 91 10.58 -10.05 -0.47
CA ILE A 91 11.92 -10.40 -0.94
C ILE A 91 12.86 -10.27 0.27
N GLY A 92 13.53 -11.37 0.60
CA GLY A 92 14.54 -11.40 1.65
C GLY A 92 15.90 -10.96 1.11
N VAL A 93 16.45 -9.87 1.65
CA VAL A 93 17.82 -9.41 1.37
C VAL A 93 18.61 -9.51 2.66
N GLY A 94 19.24 -10.66 2.91
CA GLY A 94 19.92 -10.94 4.17
C GLY A 94 18.96 -10.90 5.38
N PRO A 95 19.24 -10.07 6.41
CA PRO A 95 18.39 -9.96 7.59
C PRO A 95 17.13 -9.10 7.38
N ILE A 96 17.00 -8.47 6.20
CA ILE A 96 15.91 -7.52 5.90
C ILE A 96 14.92 -8.20 4.96
N ASN A 97 13.63 -8.12 5.29
CA ASN A 97 12.55 -8.50 4.39
C ASN A 97 11.90 -7.22 3.85
N ILE A 98 11.87 -7.08 2.52
CA ILE A 98 11.25 -5.93 1.84
C ILE A 98 9.93 -6.41 1.25
N GLN A 99 8.84 -5.71 1.57
CA GLN A 99 7.55 -5.98 0.96
C GLN A 99 7.46 -5.25 -0.38
N VAL A 100 7.37 -6.02 -1.45
CA VAL A 100 7.39 -5.48 -2.83
C VAL A 100 6.17 -4.61 -3.10
N SER A 101 5.00 -4.97 -2.58
CA SER A 101 3.77 -4.20 -2.77
C SER A 101 3.84 -2.78 -2.19
N GLU A 102 4.64 -2.54 -1.13
CA GLU A 102 4.83 -1.19 -0.58
C GLU A 102 5.61 -0.27 -1.55
N LEU A 103 6.69 -0.79 -2.13
CA LEU A 103 7.45 -0.07 -3.15
C LEU A 103 6.63 0.14 -4.42
N ALA A 104 5.89 -0.89 -4.86
CA ALA A 104 5.06 -0.81 -6.05
C ALA A 104 3.96 0.25 -5.91
N LYS A 105 3.29 0.34 -4.76
CA LYS A 105 2.32 1.41 -4.48
C LYS A 105 2.96 2.80 -4.60
N LEU A 106 4.09 3.01 -3.93
CA LEU A 106 4.79 4.30 -3.97
C LEU A 106 5.17 4.70 -5.40
N PHE A 107 5.81 3.81 -6.14
CA PHE A 107 6.25 4.07 -7.51
C PHE A 107 5.08 4.35 -8.46
N THR A 108 3.99 3.61 -8.30
CA THR A 108 2.76 3.82 -9.06
C THR A 108 2.14 5.18 -8.77
N LEU A 109 2.06 5.57 -7.51
CA LEU A 109 1.48 6.87 -7.13
C LEU A 109 2.32 8.04 -7.66
N ILE A 110 3.66 7.92 -7.67
CA ILE A 110 4.55 8.91 -8.30
C ILE A 110 4.28 9.01 -9.80
N TYR A 111 4.10 7.87 -10.48
CA TYR A 111 3.73 7.87 -11.90
C TYR A 111 2.37 8.52 -12.14
N ILE A 112 1.34 8.15 -11.37
CA ILE A 112 -0.01 8.72 -11.49
C ILE A 112 0.01 10.23 -11.23
N ALA A 113 0.70 10.71 -10.19
CA ALA A 113 0.86 12.14 -9.92
C ALA A 113 1.47 12.89 -11.11
N SER A 114 2.56 12.33 -11.67
CA SER A 114 3.26 12.89 -12.80
C SER A 114 2.40 12.90 -14.07
N TYR A 115 1.60 11.86 -14.26
CA TYR A 115 0.67 11.74 -15.38
C TYR A 115 -0.45 12.78 -15.28
N LEU A 116 -1.13 12.84 -14.14
CA LEU A 116 -2.23 13.77 -13.89
C LEU A 116 -1.80 15.24 -14.05
N GLN A 117 -0.58 15.56 -13.59
CA GLN A 117 -0.03 16.90 -13.75
C GLN A 117 0.21 17.26 -15.23
N ARG A 118 0.75 16.33 -16.04
CA ARG A 118 1.05 16.59 -17.46
C ARG A 118 -0.19 16.70 -18.33
N HIS A 119 -1.26 15.98 -17.99
CA HIS A 119 -2.50 15.91 -18.77
C HIS A 119 -3.65 16.65 -18.06
N GLY A 120 -3.35 17.53 -17.10
CA GLY A 120 -4.34 18.22 -16.29
C GLY A 120 -5.33 19.04 -17.10
N GLU A 121 -4.89 19.68 -18.19
CA GLU A 121 -5.76 20.43 -19.07
C GLU A 121 -6.75 19.51 -19.81
N GLU A 122 -6.28 18.40 -20.37
CA GLU A 122 -7.12 17.41 -21.06
C GLU A 122 -8.16 16.78 -20.12
N LEU A 123 -7.80 16.58 -18.86
CA LEU A 123 -8.66 16.00 -17.83
C LEU A 123 -9.79 16.95 -17.40
N ARG A 124 -9.56 18.27 -17.49
CA ARG A 124 -10.52 19.32 -17.10
C ARG A 124 -11.40 19.81 -18.23
N VAL A 125 -11.09 19.42 -19.47
CA VAL A 125 -11.87 19.85 -20.64
C VAL A 125 -13.31 19.35 -20.54
N ALA A 126 -14.26 20.21 -20.93
CA ALA A 126 -15.69 19.87 -20.95
C ALA A 126 -16.05 18.74 -21.93
N ASN A 127 -15.17 18.43 -22.89
CA ASN A 127 -15.40 17.34 -23.83
C ASN A 127 -15.16 16.00 -23.13
N PHE A 128 -16.27 15.30 -22.85
CA PHE A 128 -16.30 14.01 -22.18
C PHE A 128 -15.37 12.98 -22.83
N ARG A 129 -15.30 12.92 -24.15
CA ARG A 129 -14.50 11.94 -24.89
C ARG A 129 -13.00 12.18 -24.68
N THR A 130 -12.55 13.40 -24.74
CA THR A 130 -11.13 13.76 -24.54
C THR A 130 -10.69 13.44 -23.12
N SER A 131 -11.46 13.84 -22.13
CA SER A 131 -11.19 13.58 -20.72
C SER A 131 -11.24 12.08 -20.39
N ALA A 132 -12.20 11.33 -20.94
CA ALA A 132 -12.29 9.88 -20.75
C ALA A 132 -11.09 9.14 -21.36
N LEU A 133 -10.61 9.53 -22.54
CA LEU A 133 -9.42 8.94 -23.16
C LEU A 133 -8.15 9.25 -22.36
N ALA A 134 -8.04 10.47 -21.82
CA ALA A 134 -6.92 10.83 -20.93
C ALA A 134 -6.94 10.02 -19.63
N LEU A 135 -8.11 9.68 -19.08
CA LEU A 135 -8.24 8.82 -17.90
C LEU A 135 -7.98 7.34 -18.19
N LEU A 136 -8.19 6.88 -19.41
CA LEU A 136 -8.04 5.46 -19.75
C LEU A 136 -6.64 4.93 -19.44
N ARG A 137 -5.59 5.69 -19.78
CA ARG A 137 -4.19 5.26 -19.55
C ARG A 137 -3.87 4.99 -18.09
N PRO A 138 -4.08 5.92 -17.14
CA PRO A 138 -3.82 5.64 -15.73
C PRO A 138 -4.73 4.55 -15.17
N MET A 139 -5.97 4.40 -15.66
CA MET A 139 -6.87 3.34 -15.22
C MET A 139 -6.38 1.96 -15.67
N VAL A 140 -5.88 1.83 -16.91
CA VAL A 140 -5.27 0.58 -17.40
C VAL A 140 -4.04 0.22 -16.56
N VAL A 141 -3.17 1.17 -16.25
CA VAL A 141 -2.00 0.96 -15.40
C VAL A 141 -2.43 0.46 -14.01
N LEU A 142 -3.41 1.12 -13.40
CA LEU A 142 -3.94 0.73 -12.08
C LEU A 142 -4.58 -0.67 -12.13
N ALA A 143 -5.30 -1.01 -13.20
CA ALA A 143 -5.90 -2.33 -13.37
C ALA A 143 -4.81 -3.43 -13.48
N VAL A 144 -3.75 -3.21 -14.25
CA VAL A 144 -2.63 -4.15 -14.37
C VAL A 144 -1.97 -4.38 -13.00
N LEU A 145 -1.69 -3.30 -12.27
CA LEU A 145 -1.07 -3.42 -10.95
C LEU A 145 -2.01 -4.07 -9.92
N ALA A 146 -3.31 -3.76 -9.98
CA ALA A 146 -4.30 -4.42 -9.13
C ALA A 146 -4.34 -5.93 -9.39
N VAL A 147 -4.30 -6.36 -10.66
CA VAL A 147 -4.24 -7.79 -11.00
C VAL A 147 -2.97 -8.43 -10.45
N LEU A 148 -1.79 -7.82 -10.62
CA LEU A 148 -0.53 -8.35 -10.08
C LEU A 148 -0.57 -8.47 -8.56
N LEU A 149 -1.07 -7.46 -7.85
CA LEU A 149 -1.24 -7.48 -6.39
C LEU A 149 -2.24 -8.54 -5.93
N LEU A 150 -3.31 -8.78 -6.70
CA LEU A 150 -4.27 -9.83 -6.40
C LEU A 150 -3.69 -11.24 -6.60
N LEU A 151 -2.76 -11.42 -7.53
CA LEU A 151 -2.00 -12.67 -7.70
C LEU A 151 -1.05 -12.94 -6.53
N GLU A 152 -0.62 -11.89 -5.80
CA GLU A 152 0.14 -11.99 -4.54
C GLU A 152 -0.73 -12.19 -3.28
N PRO A 153 -2.00 -12.54 -3.37
CA PRO A 153 -3.15 -12.37 -2.44
C PRO A 153 -3.08 -11.12 -1.55
N ASP A 154 -2.68 -9.96 -2.12
CA ASP A 154 -2.56 -8.68 -1.38
C ASP A 154 -3.73 -7.72 -1.67
N PHE A 155 -4.94 -8.13 -1.29
CA PHE A 155 -6.15 -7.32 -1.46
C PHE A 155 -6.08 -5.97 -0.73
N GLY A 156 -5.43 -5.93 0.45
CA GLY A 156 -5.26 -4.69 1.21
C GLY A 156 -4.50 -3.62 0.45
N SER A 157 -3.39 -3.99 -0.20
CA SER A 157 -2.60 -3.08 -1.04
C SER A 157 -3.38 -2.58 -2.26
N VAL A 158 -4.23 -3.42 -2.86
CA VAL A 158 -5.12 -2.99 -3.95
C VAL A 158 -6.10 -1.92 -3.48
N VAL A 159 -6.76 -2.11 -2.34
CA VAL A 159 -7.69 -1.12 -1.78
C VAL A 159 -7.00 0.22 -1.52
N VAL A 160 -5.85 0.21 -0.87
CA VAL A 160 -5.08 1.42 -0.58
C VAL A 160 -4.62 2.11 -1.86
N LEU A 161 -4.09 1.37 -2.84
CA LEU A 161 -3.64 1.92 -4.12
C LEU A 161 -4.80 2.58 -4.87
N MET A 162 -5.95 1.89 -5.00
CA MET A 162 -7.11 2.40 -5.72
C MET A 162 -7.73 3.60 -5.01
N ALA A 163 -7.89 3.56 -3.68
CA ALA A 163 -8.42 4.69 -2.91
C ALA A 163 -7.55 5.94 -3.04
N THR A 164 -6.22 5.78 -2.95
CA THR A 164 -5.28 6.90 -3.09
C THR A 164 -5.28 7.44 -4.52
N ALA A 165 -5.26 6.57 -5.53
CA ALA A 165 -5.30 6.99 -6.93
C ALA A 165 -6.60 7.72 -7.29
N LEU A 166 -7.76 7.24 -6.81
CA LEU A 166 -9.05 7.93 -6.97
C LEU A 166 -9.04 9.31 -6.28
N GLY A 167 -8.49 9.40 -5.06
CA GLY A 167 -8.28 10.69 -4.39
C GLY A 167 -7.44 11.66 -5.22
N MET A 168 -6.37 11.19 -5.85
CA MET A 168 -5.52 12.00 -6.73
C MET A 168 -6.27 12.44 -8.00
N VAL A 169 -7.07 11.56 -8.61
CA VAL A 169 -7.92 11.88 -9.77
C VAL A 169 -8.96 12.95 -9.40
N PHE A 170 -9.57 12.85 -8.23
CA PHE A 170 -10.48 13.87 -7.71
C PHE A 170 -9.78 15.22 -7.55
N LEU A 171 -8.62 15.26 -6.92
CA LEU A 171 -7.82 16.48 -6.71
C LEU A 171 -7.29 17.07 -8.03
N ALA A 172 -7.10 16.26 -9.07
CA ALA A 172 -6.73 16.73 -10.40
C ALA A 172 -7.85 17.55 -11.08
N GLY A 173 -9.07 17.54 -10.54
CA GLY A 173 -10.20 18.32 -11.04
C GLY A 173 -10.89 17.70 -12.24
N VAL A 174 -10.92 16.38 -12.30
CA VAL A 174 -11.70 15.63 -13.31
C VAL A 174 -13.19 15.91 -13.11
N ASN A 175 -13.96 15.88 -14.21
CA ASN A 175 -15.39 16.07 -14.16
C ASN A 175 -16.06 15.13 -13.15
N LEU A 176 -16.90 15.69 -12.26
CA LEU A 176 -17.53 14.94 -11.17
C LEU A 176 -18.34 13.73 -11.63
N TRP A 177 -18.96 13.80 -12.82
CA TRP A 177 -19.69 12.68 -13.39
C TRP A 177 -18.78 11.49 -13.74
N GLN A 178 -17.62 11.79 -14.36
CA GLN A 178 -16.62 10.77 -14.68
C GLN A 178 -15.98 10.21 -13.40
N PHE A 179 -15.68 11.07 -12.42
CA PHE A 179 -15.19 10.64 -11.12
C PHE A 179 -16.19 9.73 -10.41
N SER A 180 -17.48 10.09 -10.40
CA SER A 180 -18.53 9.27 -9.79
C SER A 180 -18.66 7.91 -10.47
N ALA A 181 -18.57 7.87 -11.80
CA ALA A 181 -18.57 6.61 -12.55
C ALA A 181 -17.37 5.73 -12.22
N LEU A 182 -16.15 6.30 -12.11
CA LEU A 182 -14.94 5.58 -11.69
C LEU A 182 -15.05 5.08 -10.26
N LEU A 183 -15.53 5.92 -9.35
CA LEU A 183 -15.71 5.56 -7.94
C LEU A 183 -16.71 4.40 -7.80
N THR A 184 -17.85 4.50 -8.47
CA THR A 184 -18.89 3.45 -8.45
C THR A 184 -18.36 2.16 -9.07
N GLY A 185 -17.70 2.24 -10.23
CA GLY A 185 -17.14 1.06 -10.90
C GLY A 185 -16.06 0.37 -10.05
N THR A 186 -15.16 1.16 -9.45
CA THR A 186 -14.12 0.61 -8.56
C THR A 186 -14.73 -0.01 -7.31
N THR A 187 -15.67 0.66 -6.66
CA THR A 187 -16.35 0.14 -5.47
C THR A 187 -17.13 -1.14 -5.78
N ALA A 188 -17.86 -1.17 -6.90
CA ALA A 188 -18.55 -2.37 -7.34
C ALA A 188 -17.59 -3.54 -7.60
N THR A 189 -16.47 -3.29 -8.28
CA THR A 189 -15.42 -4.29 -8.51
C THR A 189 -14.85 -4.82 -7.20
N MET A 190 -14.54 -3.94 -6.23
CA MET A 190 -14.07 -4.35 -4.91
C MET A 190 -15.12 -5.18 -4.15
N ALA A 191 -16.39 -4.79 -4.22
CA ALA A 191 -17.49 -5.55 -3.61
C ALA A 191 -17.58 -6.96 -4.21
N VAL A 192 -17.54 -7.10 -5.55
CA VAL A 192 -17.53 -8.41 -6.21
C VAL A 192 -16.32 -9.23 -5.77
N LEU A 193 -15.13 -8.66 -5.71
CA LEU A 193 -13.93 -9.35 -5.26
C LEU A 193 -14.01 -9.80 -3.79
N ILE A 194 -14.65 -9.04 -2.92
CA ILE A 194 -14.88 -9.44 -1.52
C ILE A 194 -15.89 -10.59 -1.46
N LEU A 195 -17.01 -10.45 -2.16
CA LEU A 195 -18.09 -11.45 -2.14
C LEU A 195 -17.68 -12.78 -2.78
N SER A 196 -16.77 -12.77 -3.74
CA SER A 196 -16.27 -13.97 -4.42
C SER A 196 -15.33 -14.83 -3.58
N SER A 197 -14.77 -14.31 -2.47
CA SER A 197 -13.79 -15.02 -1.64
C SER A 197 -14.28 -15.18 -0.20
N PRO A 198 -14.45 -16.43 0.32
CA PRO A 198 -14.83 -16.66 1.71
C PRO A 198 -13.86 -15.97 2.70
N TYR A 199 -12.56 -16.08 2.45
CA TYR A 199 -11.52 -15.45 3.27
C TYR A 199 -11.66 -13.91 3.37
N ARG A 200 -11.94 -13.22 2.25
CA ARG A 200 -12.12 -11.76 2.26
C ARG A 200 -13.41 -11.34 2.95
N ARG A 201 -14.49 -12.12 2.78
CA ARG A 201 -15.75 -11.90 3.49
C ARG A 201 -15.59 -12.04 5.00
N GLU A 202 -14.96 -13.13 5.44
CA GLU A 202 -14.71 -13.38 6.86
C GLU A 202 -13.91 -12.24 7.50
N ARG A 203 -12.86 -11.77 6.81
CA ARG A 203 -12.05 -10.64 7.28
C ARG A 203 -12.84 -9.33 7.37
N LEU A 204 -13.79 -9.08 6.46
CA LEU A 204 -14.68 -7.92 6.53
C LEU A 204 -15.66 -8.05 7.70
N PHE A 205 -16.27 -9.22 7.89
CA PHE A 205 -17.20 -9.45 8.98
C PHE A 205 -16.51 -9.43 10.36
N SER A 206 -15.31 -9.96 10.47
CA SER A 206 -14.54 -9.87 11.71
C SER A 206 -14.16 -8.44 12.09
N PHE A 207 -14.09 -7.52 11.13
CA PHE A 207 -13.93 -6.10 11.40
C PHE A 207 -15.22 -5.44 11.94
N LEU A 208 -16.39 -5.89 11.50
CA LEU A 208 -17.68 -5.38 11.96
C LEU A 208 -18.10 -5.97 13.32
N ASP A 209 -17.77 -7.24 13.57
CA ASP A 209 -18.03 -7.92 14.84
C ASP A 209 -16.81 -8.77 15.25
N PRO A 210 -15.78 -8.13 15.84
CA PRO A 210 -14.54 -8.81 16.19
C PRO A 210 -14.70 -9.82 17.34
N TRP A 211 -15.73 -9.67 18.17
CA TRP A 211 -15.97 -10.53 19.30
C TRP A 211 -16.50 -11.91 18.92
N LYS A 212 -17.07 -12.05 17.74
CA LYS A 212 -17.61 -13.33 17.24
C LYS A 212 -16.50 -14.39 17.08
N ASP A 213 -15.27 -13.98 16.74
CA ASP A 213 -14.09 -14.85 16.65
C ASP A 213 -12.87 -14.15 17.24
N ALA A 214 -12.96 -13.91 18.55
CA ALA A 214 -11.97 -13.12 19.31
C ALA A 214 -10.55 -13.73 19.33
N PHE A 215 -10.40 -15.02 19.08
CA PHE A 215 -9.10 -15.73 19.07
C PHE A 215 -8.61 -16.11 17.67
N GLY A 216 -9.41 -15.92 16.65
CA GLY A 216 -9.07 -16.17 15.24
C GLY A 216 -8.97 -14.88 14.44
N SER A 217 -9.85 -14.70 13.47
CA SER A 217 -9.84 -13.58 12.53
C SER A 217 -10.01 -12.20 13.18
N GLY A 218 -10.70 -12.12 14.33
CA GLY A 218 -10.91 -10.89 15.12
C GLY A 218 -9.80 -10.56 16.11
N PHE A 219 -8.81 -11.45 16.32
CA PHE A 219 -7.83 -11.34 17.40
C PHE A 219 -7.11 -9.99 17.47
N GLN A 220 -6.61 -9.49 16.33
CA GLN A 220 -5.87 -8.22 16.29
C GLN A 220 -6.73 -7.03 16.70
N LEU A 221 -7.98 -7.00 16.24
CA LEU A 221 -8.90 -5.90 16.55
C LEU A 221 -9.38 -5.97 18.01
N VAL A 222 -9.70 -7.16 18.52
CA VAL A 222 -10.04 -7.37 19.92
C VAL A 222 -8.91 -6.91 20.83
N GLN A 223 -7.67 -7.32 20.56
CA GLN A 223 -6.51 -6.86 21.35
C GLN A 223 -6.32 -5.34 21.29
N SER A 224 -6.56 -4.70 20.15
CA SER A 224 -6.46 -3.25 20.03
C SER A 224 -7.60 -2.49 20.76
N LEU A 225 -8.74 -3.15 20.98
CA LEU A 225 -9.87 -2.56 21.73
C LEU A 225 -9.74 -2.76 23.24
N ILE A 226 -8.97 -3.76 23.67
CA ILE A 226 -8.72 -4.05 25.08
C ILE A 226 -7.53 -3.24 25.62
N ALA A 227 -6.54 -2.92 24.77
CA ALA A 227 -5.34 -2.15 25.13
C ALA A 227 -5.63 -0.67 25.40
#